data_b259f6c6419a60ea8bf300da0b65a0e1
#
_entry.id   b259f6c6419a60ea8bf300da0b65a0e1
#
_cell.length_a   1.000
_cell.length_b   1.000
_cell.length_c   1.000
_cell.angle_alpha   90.00
_cell.angle_beta   90.00
_cell.angle_gamma   90.00
#
_symmetry.space_group_name_H-M   'P 1'
#
loop_
_entity.id
_entity.type
_entity.pdbx_description
1 polymer ?
#
loop_
_entity_poly.entity_id
_entity_poly.type
_entity_poly.pdbx_seq_one_letter_code
_entity_poly.pdbx_strand_id
1 'polypeptide(L)'
;RRMKKALAIGLAAAMAVTMTAPVYASDDSESGKGIAKEDLKIGAIYIGDENEGYTAAHMAGIDEMQEALGLDDSQVIEKTLIGEDEGCYDAAADLADQGCQIIFANSFGHETYILEAAGEYPDVQFCHATGTQAASSGLSNMHNYFTNIYEARYVSGVVAGLKLNQMIEDGTITEDSCKMGYVGAFPYAEVISG
;
A
#
# COMPACT_ATOMS: atom_id res chain seq x y z
N ARG A 1 46.06 -36.13 -9.85
CA ARG A 1 45.53 -34.87 -10.38
C ARG A 1 44.09 -34.99 -10.94
N ARG A 2 43.51 -36.21 -11.08
CA ARG A 2 42.13 -36.47 -11.57
C ARG A 2 41.08 -36.60 -10.45
N MET A 3 41.46 -36.84 -9.21
CA MET A 3 40.53 -36.99 -8.09
C MET A 3 40.07 -35.68 -7.44
N LYS A 4 40.77 -34.56 -7.68
CA LYS A 4 40.40 -33.26 -7.13
C LYS A 4 39.32 -32.52 -7.95
N LYS A 5 39.02 -32.97 -9.20
CA LYS A 5 37.98 -32.40 -10.04
C LYS A 5 36.60 -33.05 -9.86
N ALA A 6 36.55 -34.24 -9.32
CA ALA A 6 35.26 -34.95 -9.08
C ALA A 6 34.54 -34.46 -7.80
N LEU A 7 35.29 -33.88 -6.83
CA LEU A 7 34.72 -33.42 -5.56
C LEU A 7 34.06 -32.02 -5.68
N ALA A 8 34.48 -31.23 -6.68
CA ALA A 8 33.92 -29.88 -6.89
C ALA A 8 32.58 -29.86 -7.62
N ILE A 9 32.22 -30.93 -8.35
CA ILE A 9 30.97 -31.05 -9.09
C ILE A 9 29.85 -31.62 -8.20
N GLY A 10 30.22 -32.41 -7.18
CA GLY A 10 29.24 -32.97 -6.23
C GLY A 10 28.67 -31.96 -5.23
N LEU A 11 29.39 -30.87 -4.94
CA LEU A 11 28.93 -29.86 -3.97
C LEU A 11 28.06 -28.80 -4.60
N ALA A 12 28.13 -28.59 -5.91
CA ALA A 12 27.28 -27.62 -6.62
C ALA A 12 25.86 -28.15 -6.93
N ALA A 13 25.69 -29.48 -6.95
CA ALA A 13 24.38 -30.12 -7.18
C ALA A 13 23.53 -30.25 -5.90
N ALA A 14 24.16 -30.13 -4.70
CA ALA A 14 23.42 -30.26 -3.43
C ALA A 14 22.83 -28.96 -2.91
N MET A 15 23.12 -27.78 -3.52
CA MET A 15 22.59 -26.49 -3.10
C MET A 15 21.42 -25.99 -3.94
N ALA A 16 20.96 -26.74 -4.93
CA ALA A 16 19.84 -26.32 -5.80
C ALA A 16 18.48 -26.96 -5.43
N VAL A 17 18.36 -27.70 -4.31
CA VAL A 17 17.14 -28.45 -3.96
C VAL A 17 16.47 -27.97 -2.68
N THR A 18 16.91 -26.89 -2.06
CA THR A 18 16.35 -26.44 -0.76
C THR A 18 15.68 -25.06 -0.79
N MET A 19 15.02 -24.66 -1.87
CA MET A 19 14.20 -23.45 -1.87
C MET A 19 12.79 -23.66 -2.48
N THR A 20 12.19 -24.79 -2.22
CA THR A 20 10.75 -24.95 -2.27
C THR A 20 10.31 -25.57 -0.95
N ALA A 21 10.32 -24.77 0.12
CA ALA A 21 9.54 -25.10 1.28
C ALA A 21 8.07 -24.97 0.86
N PRO A 22 7.27 -26.03 0.87
CA PRO A 22 5.83 -25.85 0.78
C PRO A 22 5.44 -25.06 2.03
N VAL A 23 4.77 -23.93 1.85
CA VAL A 23 3.99 -23.33 2.91
C VAL A 23 2.93 -24.36 3.26
N TYR A 24 3.17 -25.15 4.29
CA TYR A 24 2.10 -25.92 4.91
C TYR A 24 1.19 -24.91 5.57
N ALA A 25 0.07 -24.64 4.95
CA ALA A 25 -1.10 -24.17 5.66
C ALA A 25 -1.36 -25.23 6.74
N SER A 26 -1.24 -24.86 8.00
CA SER A 26 -1.66 -25.67 9.12
C SER A 26 -3.18 -25.80 9.02
N ASP A 27 -3.61 -26.97 8.61
CA ASP A 27 -4.99 -27.42 8.72
C ASP A 27 -5.27 -27.58 10.22
N ASP A 28 -6.18 -26.77 10.73
CA ASP A 28 -7.03 -26.97 11.90
C ASP A 28 -7.39 -25.62 12.56
N SER A 29 -8.26 -24.88 11.90
CA SER A 29 -9.31 -24.12 12.54
C SER A 29 -10.41 -23.92 11.49
N GLU A 30 -11.68 -23.97 11.86
CA GLU A 30 -12.79 -23.48 11.07
C GLU A 30 -12.65 -21.96 10.79
N SER A 31 -11.58 -21.58 10.14
CA SER A 31 -11.48 -20.28 9.49
C SER A 31 -12.36 -20.33 8.26
N GLY A 32 -13.29 -19.41 8.18
CA GLY A 32 -14.37 -19.37 7.23
C GLY A 32 -13.95 -19.71 5.80
N LYS A 33 -14.84 -20.33 5.06
CA LYS A 33 -14.69 -20.56 3.63
C LYS A 33 -14.33 -19.22 3.01
N GLY A 34 -13.20 -19.16 2.32
CA GLY A 34 -12.84 -17.98 1.55
C GLY A 34 -13.96 -17.61 0.58
N ILE A 35 -13.99 -16.36 0.15
CA ILE A 35 -14.98 -15.87 -0.81
C ILE A 35 -14.58 -16.43 -2.19
N ALA A 36 -15.54 -17.00 -2.93
CA ALA A 36 -15.31 -17.42 -4.28
C ALA A 36 -14.99 -16.18 -5.16
N LYS A 37 -14.09 -16.34 -6.14
CA LYS A 37 -13.65 -15.23 -6.98
C LYS A 37 -14.81 -14.51 -7.67
N GLU A 38 -15.77 -15.25 -8.16
CA GLU A 38 -16.97 -14.74 -8.84
C GLU A 38 -17.89 -13.91 -7.93
N ASP A 39 -17.80 -14.11 -6.61
CA ASP A 39 -18.60 -13.39 -5.61
C ASP A 39 -17.83 -12.25 -4.96
N LEU A 40 -16.51 -12.14 -5.21
CA LEU A 40 -15.67 -11.10 -4.61
C LEU A 40 -16.00 -9.74 -5.19
N LYS A 41 -16.28 -8.77 -4.32
CA LYS A 41 -16.39 -7.34 -4.64
C LYS A 41 -15.44 -6.53 -3.79
N ILE A 42 -14.79 -5.57 -4.43
CA ILE A 42 -13.78 -4.71 -3.83
C ILE A 42 -14.22 -3.26 -3.97
N GLY A 43 -14.15 -2.50 -2.88
CA GLY A 43 -14.37 -1.08 -2.84
C GLY A 43 -13.06 -0.30 -2.68
N ALA A 44 -12.96 0.89 -3.27
CA ALA A 44 -11.85 1.80 -3.04
C ALA A 44 -12.34 3.24 -2.86
N ILE A 45 -11.78 3.93 -1.88
CA ILE A 45 -12.12 5.32 -1.51
C ILE A 45 -10.86 6.16 -1.64
N TYR A 46 -10.92 7.22 -2.46
CA TYR A 46 -9.80 8.08 -2.74
C TYR A 46 -10.09 9.54 -2.40
N ILE A 47 -9.10 10.21 -1.79
CA ILE A 47 -9.16 11.65 -1.50
C ILE A 47 -9.16 12.52 -2.75
N GLY A 48 -8.45 12.10 -3.77
CA GLY A 48 -8.33 12.77 -5.06
C GLY A 48 -8.91 11.97 -6.21
N ASP A 49 -8.40 12.23 -7.41
CA ASP A 49 -8.70 11.53 -8.65
C ASP A 49 -7.38 11.17 -9.39
N GLU A 50 -7.49 10.70 -10.62
CA GLU A 50 -6.37 10.31 -11.47
C GLU A 50 -5.39 11.46 -11.80
N ASN A 51 -5.77 12.70 -11.56
CA ASN A 51 -4.91 13.88 -11.80
C ASN A 51 -3.99 14.20 -10.61
N GLU A 52 -4.23 13.57 -9.44
CA GLU A 52 -3.41 13.71 -8.26
C GLU A 52 -2.49 12.48 -8.13
N GLY A 53 -1.17 12.70 -8.10
CA GLY A 53 -0.17 11.63 -8.24
C GLY A 53 -0.21 10.55 -7.17
N TYR A 54 -0.56 10.91 -5.92
CA TYR A 54 -0.71 9.94 -4.83
C TYR A 54 -1.94 9.04 -5.07
N THR A 55 -3.08 9.63 -5.38
CA THR A 55 -4.32 8.90 -5.70
C THR A 55 -4.13 8.04 -6.95
N ALA A 56 -3.55 8.59 -8.02
CA ALA A 56 -3.27 7.84 -9.24
C ALA A 56 -2.42 6.58 -9.01
N ALA A 57 -1.46 6.64 -8.09
CA ALA A 57 -0.65 5.47 -7.73
C ALA A 57 -1.46 4.38 -7.01
N HIS A 58 -2.42 4.77 -6.16
CA HIS A 58 -3.34 3.83 -5.52
C HIS A 58 -4.32 3.21 -6.53
N MET A 59 -4.87 4.02 -7.45
CA MET A 59 -5.74 3.54 -8.53
C MET A 59 -5.01 2.52 -9.40
N ALA A 60 -3.78 2.80 -9.82
CA ALA A 60 -2.97 1.86 -10.58
C ALA A 60 -2.74 0.54 -9.82
N GLY A 61 -2.58 0.58 -8.50
CA GLY A 61 -2.48 -0.63 -7.67
C GLY A 61 -3.77 -1.45 -7.63
N ILE A 62 -4.93 -0.81 -7.64
CA ILE A 62 -6.23 -1.49 -7.75
C ILE A 62 -6.39 -2.10 -9.14
N ASP A 63 -6.04 -1.38 -10.21
CA ASP A 63 -6.08 -1.89 -11.59
C ASP A 63 -5.18 -3.13 -11.76
N GLU A 64 -3.94 -3.07 -11.26
CA GLU A 64 -3.01 -4.21 -11.30
C GLU A 64 -3.54 -5.42 -10.50
N MET A 65 -4.17 -5.19 -9.35
CA MET A 65 -4.81 -6.23 -8.56
C MET A 65 -5.99 -6.85 -9.33
N GLN A 66 -6.85 -6.02 -9.92
CA GLN A 66 -7.99 -6.46 -10.73
C GLN A 66 -7.53 -7.36 -11.88
N GLU A 67 -6.51 -6.94 -12.62
CA GLU A 67 -5.92 -7.72 -13.72
C GLU A 67 -5.30 -9.03 -13.20
N ALA A 68 -4.50 -8.97 -12.15
CA ALA A 68 -3.82 -10.14 -11.58
C ALA A 68 -4.79 -11.20 -11.07
N LEU A 69 -5.90 -10.79 -10.47
CA LEU A 69 -6.95 -11.68 -9.99
C LEU A 69 -7.93 -12.06 -11.11
N GLY A 70 -7.93 -11.35 -12.24
CA GLY A 70 -8.87 -11.52 -13.36
C GLY A 70 -10.30 -11.26 -12.90
N LEU A 71 -10.53 -10.14 -12.19
CA LEU A 71 -11.85 -9.68 -11.78
C LEU A 71 -12.51 -8.90 -12.91
N ASP A 72 -13.84 -8.99 -12.99
CA ASP A 72 -14.62 -8.18 -13.92
C ASP A 72 -14.77 -6.73 -13.38
N ASP A 73 -15.00 -5.76 -14.27
CA ASP A 73 -15.18 -4.34 -13.90
C ASP A 73 -16.32 -4.12 -12.88
N SER A 74 -17.33 -4.99 -12.88
CA SER A 74 -18.43 -4.92 -11.90
C SER A 74 -18.07 -5.37 -10.48
N GLN A 75 -16.88 -5.95 -10.32
CA GLN A 75 -16.36 -6.43 -9.03
C GLN A 75 -15.49 -5.40 -8.32
N VAL A 76 -15.13 -4.29 -8.96
CA VAL A 76 -14.35 -3.20 -8.39
C VAL A 76 -15.18 -1.92 -8.45
N ILE A 77 -15.41 -1.29 -7.30
CA ILE A 77 -16.20 -0.07 -7.18
C ILE A 77 -15.33 1.01 -6.55
N GLU A 78 -15.05 2.07 -7.29
CA GLU A 78 -14.18 3.15 -6.87
C GLU A 78 -14.97 4.43 -6.61
N LYS A 79 -14.59 5.15 -5.55
CA LYS A 79 -15.13 6.45 -5.18
C LYS A 79 -13.99 7.47 -5.07
N THR A 80 -14.01 8.47 -5.92
CA THR A 80 -13.00 9.54 -5.98
C THR A 80 -13.51 10.83 -5.32
N LEU A 81 -12.57 11.72 -4.98
CA LEU A 81 -12.85 13.04 -4.42
C LEU A 81 -13.65 12.97 -3.10
N ILE A 82 -13.40 11.94 -2.31
CA ILE A 82 -14.02 11.77 -0.99
C ILE A 82 -13.18 12.52 0.04
N GLY A 83 -13.79 13.47 0.74
CA GLY A 83 -13.13 14.28 1.76
C GLY A 83 -12.72 13.50 3.02
N GLU A 84 -11.87 14.11 3.84
CA GLU A 84 -11.50 13.59 5.17
C GLU A 84 -12.56 14.03 6.21
N ASP A 85 -13.80 13.68 5.94
CA ASP A 85 -14.99 14.05 6.73
C ASP A 85 -16.00 12.89 6.74
N GLU A 86 -17.20 13.13 7.24
CA GLU A 86 -18.29 12.14 7.35
C GLU A 86 -18.66 11.53 5.98
N GLY A 87 -18.38 12.23 4.87
CA GLY A 87 -18.54 11.66 3.53
C GLY A 87 -17.69 10.43 3.27
N CYS A 88 -16.57 10.25 4.01
CA CYS A 88 -15.77 9.03 3.95
C CYS A 88 -16.50 7.84 4.60
N TYR A 89 -17.15 8.04 5.75
CA TYR A 89 -18.00 7.02 6.36
C TYR A 89 -19.16 6.65 5.44
N ASP A 90 -19.88 7.65 4.90
CA ASP A 90 -21.00 7.42 3.97
C ASP A 90 -20.53 6.61 2.73
N ALA A 91 -19.35 6.92 2.20
CA ALA A 91 -18.77 6.20 1.08
C ALA A 91 -18.45 4.74 1.43
N ALA A 92 -17.91 4.50 2.63
CA ALA A 92 -17.59 3.16 3.12
C ALA A 92 -18.85 2.33 3.36
N ALA A 93 -19.86 2.91 4.00
CA ALA A 93 -21.16 2.28 4.22
C ALA A 93 -21.86 1.91 2.91
N ASP A 94 -21.87 2.83 1.95
CA ASP A 94 -22.48 2.57 0.63
C ASP A 94 -21.76 1.44 -0.12
N LEU A 95 -20.42 1.36 -0.04
CA LEU A 95 -19.66 0.24 -0.63
C LEU A 95 -19.97 -1.09 0.06
N ALA A 96 -20.08 -1.09 1.39
CA ALA A 96 -20.46 -2.27 2.16
C ALA A 96 -21.88 -2.74 1.79
N ASP A 97 -22.84 -1.80 1.69
CA ASP A 97 -24.22 -2.09 1.29
C ASP A 97 -24.34 -2.58 -0.16
N GLN A 98 -23.41 -2.20 -1.05
CA GLN A 98 -23.30 -2.74 -2.40
C GLN A 98 -22.66 -4.14 -2.43
N GLY A 99 -22.26 -4.67 -1.28
CA GLY A 99 -21.72 -6.02 -1.10
C GLY A 99 -20.21 -6.11 -1.31
N CYS A 100 -19.46 -5.02 -1.16
CA CYS A 100 -18.01 -5.09 -1.10
C CYS A 100 -17.57 -5.81 0.17
N GLN A 101 -16.71 -6.83 0.04
CA GLN A 101 -16.16 -7.57 1.17
C GLN A 101 -14.79 -7.03 1.63
N ILE A 102 -14.11 -6.28 0.77
CA ILE A 102 -12.87 -5.57 1.09
C ILE A 102 -12.99 -4.13 0.60
N ILE A 103 -12.68 -3.16 1.46
CA ILE A 103 -12.73 -1.74 1.16
C ILE A 103 -11.38 -1.10 1.49
N PHE A 104 -10.77 -0.44 0.52
CA PHE A 104 -9.53 0.31 0.65
C PHE A 104 -9.82 1.80 0.79
N ALA A 105 -9.06 2.51 1.63
CA ALA A 105 -9.09 3.96 1.71
C ALA A 105 -7.67 4.53 1.77
N ASN A 106 -7.40 5.61 1.04
CA ASN A 106 -6.03 6.05 0.79
C ASN A 106 -5.57 7.28 1.58
N SER A 107 -6.45 8.07 2.18
CA SER A 107 -6.03 9.30 2.85
C SER A 107 -5.88 9.14 4.36
N PHE A 108 -4.88 9.82 4.95
CA PHE A 108 -4.60 9.76 6.39
C PHE A 108 -5.82 10.11 7.24
N GLY A 109 -6.54 11.18 6.91
CA GLY A 109 -7.73 11.62 7.63
C GLY A 109 -8.97 10.75 7.43
N HIS A 110 -8.96 9.80 6.51
CA HIS A 110 -10.04 8.81 6.38
C HIS A 110 -10.08 7.81 7.55
N GLU A 111 -8.98 7.63 8.29
CA GLU A 111 -8.84 6.52 9.26
C GLU A 111 -9.97 6.48 10.29
N THR A 112 -10.35 7.62 10.86
CA THR A 112 -11.41 7.69 11.88
C THR A 112 -12.74 7.19 11.35
N TYR A 113 -13.10 7.58 10.14
CA TYR A 113 -14.36 7.23 9.49
C TYR A 113 -14.38 5.77 9.02
N ILE A 114 -13.24 5.26 8.59
CA ILE A 114 -13.08 3.84 8.24
C ILE A 114 -13.14 2.95 9.48
N LEU A 115 -12.60 3.39 10.62
CA LEU A 115 -12.74 2.69 11.90
C LEU A 115 -14.20 2.61 12.35
N GLU A 116 -14.97 3.69 12.18
CA GLU A 116 -16.40 3.72 12.48
C GLU A 116 -17.16 2.72 11.60
N ALA A 117 -16.93 2.75 10.29
CA ALA A 117 -17.52 1.79 9.36
C ALA A 117 -17.12 0.34 9.68
N ALA A 118 -15.86 0.09 10.03
CA ALA A 118 -15.39 -1.25 10.41
C ALA A 118 -16.09 -1.78 11.68
N GLY A 119 -16.46 -0.89 12.60
CA GLY A 119 -17.24 -1.25 13.79
C GLY A 119 -18.69 -1.65 13.48
N GLU A 120 -19.28 -1.07 12.44
CA GLU A 120 -20.67 -1.32 12.04
C GLU A 120 -20.81 -2.47 11.04
N TYR A 121 -19.79 -2.72 10.22
CA TYR A 121 -19.77 -3.77 9.20
C TYR A 121 -18.72 -4.84 9.51
N PRO A 122 -18.92 -5.68 10.54
CA PRO A 122 -17.91 -6.63 11.04
C PRO A 122 -17.51 -7.71 10.02
N ASP A 123 -18.34 -7.98 9.03
CA ASP A 123 -18.10 -8.97 7.96
C ASP A 123 -17.31 -8.40 6.77
N VAL A 124 -17.10 -7.07 6.72
CA VAL A 124 -16.34 -6.38 5.68
C VAL A 124 -14.92 -6.10 6.18
N GLN A 125 -13.91 -6.37 5.35
CA GLN A 125 -12.52 -6.05 5.66
C GLN A 125 -12.19 -4.62 5.21
N PHE A 126 -11.67 -3.81 6.11
CA PHE A 126 -11.26 -2.43 5.82
C PHE A 126 -9.74 -2.30 5.86
N CYS A 127 -9.17 -1.78 4.77
CA CYS A 127 -7.74 -1.59 4.60
C CYS A 127 -7.44 -0.11 4.39
N HIS A 128 -6.82 0.52 5.39
CA HIS A 128 -6.54 1.95 5.37
C HIS A 128 -5.04 2.22 5.21
N ALA A 129 -4.68 2.99 4.18
CA ALA A 129 -3.31 3.43 3.94
C ALA A 129 -2.91 4.53 4.91
N THR A 130 -1.64 4.53 5.35
CA THR A 130 -1.03 5.55 6.21
C THR A 130 -1.51 5.60 7.67
N GLY A 131 -2.61 4.96 8.00
CA GLY A 131 -3.15 4.95 9.36
C GLY A 131 -2.32 4.10 10.32
N THR A 132 -2.61 4.24 11.61
CA THR A 132 -1.86 3.57 12.69
C THR A 132 -2.75 2.94 13.76
N GLN A 133 -4.07 3.09 13.66
CA GLN A 133 -4.98 2.75 14.76
C GLN A 133 -5.52 1.31 14.70
N ALA A 134 -5.35 0.59 13.58
CA ALA A 134 -5.88 -0.77 13.43
C ALA A 134 -5.43 -1.69 14.58
N ALA A 135 -4.14 -1.70 14.91
CA ALA A 135 -3.58 -2.55 15.95
C ALA A 135 -4.12 -2.26 17.37
N SER A 136 -4.60 -1.05 17.63
CA SER A 136 -5.14 -0.60 18.92
C SER A 136 -6.67 -0.52 18.97
N SER A 137 -7.34 -0.63 17.83
CA SER A 137 -8.80 -0.50 17.71
C SER A 137 -9.58 -1.63 18.37
N GLY A 138 -8.97 -2.82 18.45
CA GLY A 138 -9.66 -4.04 18.88
C GLY A 138 -10.57 -4.65 17.81
N LEU A 139 -10.61 -4.08 16.59
CA LEU A 139 -11.39 -4.58 15.45
C LEU A 139 -10.55 -5.60 14.66
N SER A 140 -11.08 -6.78 14.40
CA SER A 140 -10.41 -7.84 13.65
C SER A 140 -10.46 -7.63 12.13
N ASN A 141 -11.32 -6.74 11.65
CA ASN A 141 -11.58 -6.44 10.25
C ASN A 141 -11.01 -5.08 9.81
N MET A 142 -10.18 -4.44 10.64
CA MET A 142 -9.49 -3.19 10.33
C MET A 142 -8.00 -3.41 10.18
N HIS A 143 -7.43 -2.95 9.08
CA HIS A 143 -6.02 -3.14 8.72
C HIS A 143 -5.40 -1.82 8.29
N ASN A 144 -4.15 -1.59 8.71
CA ASN A 144 -3.34 -0.50 8.18
C ASN A 144 -2.24 -1.05 7.27
N TYR A 145 -1.95 -0.35 6.20
CA TYR A 145 -0.84 -0.65 5.30
C TYR A 145 -0.18 0.63 4.79
N PHE A 146 1.08 0.54 4.48
CA PHE A 146 1.82 1.58 3.76
C PHE A 146 3.12 1.04 3.19
N THR A 147 3.79 1.82 2.34
CA THR A 147 5.07 1.47 1.73
C THR A 147 6.24 1.99 2.57
N ASN A 148 7.45 1.55 2.25
CA ASN A 148 8.70 2.11 2.78
C ASN A 148 8.99 3.49 2.13
N ILE A 149 8.14 4.47 2.39
CA ILE A 149 8.19 5.80 1.73
C ILE A 149 9.53 6.51 1.91
N TYR A 150 10.27 6.21 2.98
CA TYR A 150 11.61 6.75 3.22
C TYR A 150 12.60 6.38 2.10
N GLU A 151 12.43 5.28 1.40
CA GLU A 151 13.28 4.88 0.27
C GLU A 151 13.11 5.86 -0.90
N ALA A 152 11.88 6.20 -1.26
CA ALA A 152 11.57 7.19 -2.28
C ALA A 152 12.04 8.59 -1.88
N ARG A 153 11.94 8.94 -0.60
CA ARG A 153 12.45 10.22 -0.07
C ARG A 153 13.96 10.31 -0.12
N TYR A 154 14.66 9.22 0.19
CA TYR A 154 16.11 9.17 0.03
C TYR A 154 16.51 9.46 -1.42
N VAL A 155 15.88 8.80 -2.39
CA VAL A 155 16.13 9.05 -3.82
C VAL A 155 15.83 10.51 -4.19
N SER A 156 14.71 11.07 -3.72
CA SER A 156 14.35 12.48 -3.92
C SER A 156 15.40 13.44 -3.35
N GLY A 157 15.93 13.13 -2.17
CA GLY A 157 17.00 13.89 -1.53
C GLY A 157 18.30 13.86 -2.35
N VAL A 158 18.68 12.70 -2.89
CA VAL A 158 19.84 12.55 -3.78
C VAL A 158 19.67 13.39 -5.04
N VAL A 159 18.50 13.30 -5.69
CA VAL A 159 18.20 14.11 -6.90
C VAL A 159 18.26 15.61 -6.60
N ALA A 160 17.70 16.05 -5.48
CA ALA A 160 17.76 17.45 -5.05
C ALA A 160 19.21 17.90 -4.81
N GLY A 161 20.03 17.10 -4.15
CA GLY A 161 21.45 17.37 -3.93
C GLY A 161 22.25 17.48 -5.22
N LEU A 162 22.05 16.56 -6.17
CA LEU A 162 22.68 16.63 -7.50
C LEU A 162 22.27 17.88 -8.27
N LYS A 163 21.00 18.30 -8.15
CA LYS A 163 20.52 19.54 -8.78
C LYS A 163 21.16 20.78 -8.15
N LEU A 164 21.31 20.82 -6.83
CA LEU A 164 22.01 21.90 -6.14
C LEU A 164 23.47 21.99 -6.59
N ASN A 165 24.19 20.89 -6.67
CA ASN A 165 25.57 20.86 -7.18
C ASN A 165 25.66 21.42 -8.61
N GLN A 166 24.78 20.98 -9.51
CA GLN A 166 24.70 21.52 -10.85
C GLN A 166 24.50 23.05 -10.85
N MET A 167 23.60 23.57 -10.01
CA MET A 167 23.32 25.00 -9.92
C MET A 167 24.53 25.80 -9.39
N ILE A 168 25.34 25.22 -8.53
CA ILE A 168 26.60 25.80 -8.05
C ILE A 168 27.63 25.82 -9.19
N GLU A 169 27.82 24.70 -9.89
CA GLU A 169 28.74 24.57 -11.01
C GLU A 169 28.40 25.55 -12.16
N ASP A 170 27.10 25.72 -12.45
CA ASP A 170 26.59 26.65 -13.46
C ASP A 170 26.66 28.13 -12.99
N GLY A 171 27.02 28.40 -11.75
CA GLY A 171 27.06 29.74 -11.15
C GLY A 171 25.69 30.37 -10.89
N THR A 172 24.61 29.57 -10.93
CA THR A 172 23.23 30.03 -10.63
C THR A 172 23.07 30.39 -9.15
N ILE A 173 23.74 29.64 -8.27
CA ILE A 173 23.82 29.87 -6.82
C ILE A 173 25.26 29.69 -6.36
N THR A 174 25.55 30.10 -5.12
CA THR A 174 26.82 29.83 -4.45
C THR A 174 26.62 28.86 -3.30
N GLU A 175 27.68 28.22 -2.81
CA GLU A 175 27.61 27.33 -1.65
C GLU A 175 26.96 28.02 -0.44
N ASP A 176 27.31 29.27 -0.19
CA ASP A 176 26.77 30.07 0.93
C ASP A 176 25.28 30.44 0.76
N SER A 177 24.78 30.45 -0.46
CA SER A 177 23.37 30.76 -0.81
C SER A 177 22.50 29.52 -1.03
N CYS A 178 23.09 28.33 -0.86
CA CYS A 178 22.39 27.06 -1.07
C CYS A 178 21.27 26.87 -0.04
N LYS A 179 20.03 26.79 -0.52
CA LYS A 179 18.84 26.56 0.30
C LYS A 179 17.90 25.59 -0.39
N MET A 180 17.33 24.71 0.38
CA MET A 180 16.30 23.79 -0.06
C MET A 180 15.07 23.92 0.85
N GLY A 181 13.87 23.98 0.25
CA GLY A 181 12.60 23.95 0.95
C GLY A 181 11.96 22.56 0.82
N TYR A 182 11.27 22.14 1.85
CA TYR A 182 10.44 20.94 1.83
C TYR A 182 9.00 21.30 2.19
N VAL A 183 8.06 20.97 1.32
CA VAL A 183 6.62 21.18 1.55
C VAL A 183 5.99 19.81 1.80
N GLY A 184 5.61 19.55 3.03
CA GLY A 184 4.92 18.35 3.43
C GLY A 184 3.40 18.50 3.30
N ALA A 185 2.70 17.41 2.97
CA ALA A 185 1.24 17.40 2.91
C ALA A 185 0.62 17.60 4.31
N PHE A 186 1.23 17.01 5.34
CA PHE A 186 0.81 17.11 6.74
C PHE A 186 2.00 17.37 7.66
N PRO A 187 1.81 17.98 8.86
CA PRO A 187 2.89 18.20 9.83
C PRO A 187 3.18 16.98 10.71
N TYR A 188 2.72 15.81 10.37
CA TYR A 188 2.83 14.56 11.12
C TYR A 188 2.84 13.34 10.16
N ALA A 189 2.77 12.13 10.73
CA ALA A 189 2.85 10.83 10.02
C ALA A 189 4.17 10.68 9.22
N GLU A 190 4.21 9.77 8.27
CA GLU A 190 5.39 9.50 7.43
C GLU A 190 5.82 10.72 6.60
N VAL A 191 4.95 11.72 6.43
CA VAL A 191 5.29 12.98 5.76
C VAL A 191 6.49 13.68 6.42
N ILE A 192 6.61 13.55 7.75
CA ILE A 192 7.69 14.17 8.55
C ILE A 192 8.68 13.12 9.05
N SER A 193 8.24 11.92 9.41
CA SER A 193 9.05 10.89 10.08
C SER A 193 9.67 9.87 9.14
N GLY A 194 9.19 9.77 7.91
CA GLY A 194 9.66 8.83 6.89
C GLY A 194 10.89 9.26 6.11
#